data_215b1df880a37e1fabfdaf05c5c144ce
#
_entry.id   215b1df880a37e1fabfdaf05c5c144ce
#
_cell.length_a   1.000
_cell.length_b   1.000
_cell.length_c   1.000
_cell.angle_alpha   90.00
_cell.angle_beta   90.00
_cell.angle_gamma   90.00
#
_symmetry.space_group_name_H-M   'P 1'
#
loop_
_entity.id
_entity.type
_entity.pdbx_description
1 polymer ?
#
loop_
_entity_poly.entity_id
_entity_poly.type
_entity_poly.pdbx_seq_one_letter_code
_entity_poly.pdbx_strand_id
1 'polypeptide(L)'
;MRRVLLAVIEYLLGFLALAFFAFLAFGSPHPTDERLLFAFKAATPVAVAELAFLCWRPTPANRLILGANLWLVAGGLAAWMQQWWWLQGYQRLGEASLFMAMGAAGLVTTVFSPSGFVAATGPRRPVVMASLCLLLAVGVALIAAIYFRGNVKFAAVIPVIALSWLNRLLRRVVQRQYRVTEQTRGHA
;
A
#
# COMPACT_ATOMS: atom_id res chain seq x y z
N MET A 1 23.59 -8.54 -9.13
CA MET A 1 22.51 -9.53 -9.09
C MET A 1 21.90 -9.69 -7.69
N ARG A 2 22.67 -9.96 -6.62
CA ARG A 2 22.17 -10.16 -5.25
C ARG A 2 21.28 -9.01 -4.72
N ARG A 3 21.62 -7.73 -4.98
CA ARG A 3 20.81 -6.56 -4.56
C ARG A 3 19.46 -6.45 -5.29
N VAL A 4 19.40 -6.85 -6.56
CA VAL A 4 18.15 -6.84 -7.33
C VAL A 4 17.23 -7.97 -6.85
N LEU A 5 17.79 -9.16 -6.61
CA LEU A 5 17.05 -10.30 -6.08
C LEU A 5 16.46 -9.98 -4.70
N LEU A 6 17.25 -9.42 -3.79
CA LEU A 6 16.78 -8.99 -2.48
C LEU A 6 15.65 -7.93 -2.59
N ALA A 7 15.78 -6.97 -3.49
CA ALA A 7 14.74 -5.95 -3.70
C ALA A 7 13.44 -6.54 -4.27
N VAL A 8 13.53 -7.58 -5.11
CA VAL A 8 12.36 -8.30 -5.63
C VAL A 8 11.71 -9.14 -4.51
N ILE A 9 12.51 -9.87 -3.74
CA ILE A 9 12.02 -10.64 -2.59
C ILE A 9 11.34 -9.72 -1.57
N GLU A 10 11.94 -8.59 -1.23
CA GLU A 10 11.36 -7.58 -0.34
C GLU A 10 10.01 -7.05 -0.86
N TYR A 11 9.92 -6.87 -2.16
CA TYR A 11 8.68 -6.40 -2.78
C TYR A 11 7.58 -7.46 -2.74
N LEU A 12 7.94 -8.70 -3.06
CA LEU A 12 7.00 -9.84 -3.00
C LEU A 12 6.53 -10.09 -1.56
N LEU A 13 7.46 -10.07 -0.60
CA LEU A 13 7.13 -10.21 0.82
C LEU A 13 6.22 -9.07 1.31
N GLY A 14 6.41 -7.83 0.85
CA GLY A 14 5.60 -6.70 1.28
C GLY A 14 4.16 -6.70 0.76
N PHE A 15 3.82 -7.51 -0.24
CA PHE A 15 2.45 -7.72 -0.74
C PHE A 15 1.93 -9.13 -0.48
N LEU A 16 2.65 -9.94 0.30
CA LEU A 16 2.28 -11.32 0.55
C LEU A 16 0.92 -11.44 1.22
N ALA A 17 0.67 -10.63 2.26
CA ALA A 17 -0.60 -10.63 2.96
C ALA A 17 -1.77 -10.24 2.05
N LEU A 18 -1.59 -9.21 1.21
CA LEU A 18 -2.61 -8.77 0.26
C LEU A 18 -2.85 -9.82 -0.84
N ALA A 19 -1.79 -10.43 -1.36
CA ALA A 19 -1.89 -11.50 -2.35
C ALA A 19 -2.56 -12.75 -1.77
N PHE A 20 -2.22 -13.11 -0.54
CA PHE A 20 -2.83 -14.22 0.19
C PHE A 20 -4.31 -13.96 0.45
N PHE A 21 -4.67 -12.75 0.91
CA PHE A 21 -6.07 -12.33 1.03
C PHE A 21 -6.81 -12.45 -0.30
N ALA A 22 -6.25 -11.88 -1.38
CA ALA A 22 -6.87 -11.90 -2.70
C ALA A 22 -7.07 -13.32 -3.23
N PHE A 23 -6.11 -14.22 -3.03
CA PHE A 23 -6.22 -15.62 -3.38
C PHE A 23 -7.36 -16.32 -2.62
N LEU A 24 -7.43 -16.11 -1.30
CA LEU A 24 -8.48 -16.72 -0.46
C LEU A 24 -9.87 -16.14 -0.78
N ALA A 25 -9.98 -14.82 -0.92
CA ALA A 25 -11.25 -14.15 -1.15
C ALA A 25 -11.83 -14.42 -2.55
N PHE A 26 -10.97 -14.37 -3.58
CA PHE A 26 -11.40 -14.36 -4.98
C PHE A 26 -10.93 -15.59 -5.80
N GLY A 27 -10.28 -16.56 -5.17
CA GLY A 27 -9.83 -17.81 -5.83
C GLY A 27 -10.95 -18.75 -6.24
N SER A 28 -12.24 -18.38 -6.05
CA SER A 28 -13.43 -19.10 -6.51
C SER A 28 -14.27 -18.19 -7.40
N PRO A 29 -15.00 -18.77 -8.38
CA PRO A 29 -15.87 -18.00 -9.30
C PRO A 29 -16.98 -17.21 -8.58
N HIS A 30 -17.42 -17.68 -7.41
CA HIS A 30 -18.47 -17.05 -6.60
C HIS A 30 -17.92 -16.74 -5.20
N PRO A 31 -17.44 -15.52 -4.95
CA PRO A 31 -17.02 -15.10 -3.61
C PRO A 31 -18.26 -15.01 -2.71
N THR A 32 -18.26 -15.77 -1.61
CA THR A 32 -19.29 -15.71 -0.56
C THR A 32 -18.82 -14.81 0.58
N ASP A 33 -19.76 -14.26 1.35
CA ASP A 33 -19.45 -13.45 2.54
C ASP A 33 -18.64 -14.23 3.57
N GLU A 34 -18.95 -15.52 3.75
CA GLU A 34 -18.20 -16.41 4.65
C GLU A 34 -16.74 -16.56 4.22
N ARG A 35 -16.52 -16.72 2.92
CA ARG A 35 -15.17 -16.84 2.35
C ARG A 35 -14.38 -15.54 2.50
N LEU A 36 -15.04 -14.40 2.34
CA LEU A 36 -14.44 -13.09 2.56
C LEU A 36 -14.04 -12.91 4.02
N LEU A 37 -14.92 -13.27 4.96
CA LEU A 37 -14.62 -13.27 6.41
C LEU A 37 -13.44 -14.17 6.74
N PHE A 38 -13.42 -15.39 6.18
CA PHE A 38 -12.30 -16.31 6.35
C PHE A 38 -11.00 -15.73 5.81
N ALA A 39 -11.04 -15.11 4.62
CA ALA A 39 -9.87 -14.49 4.00
C ALA A 39 -9.30 -13.36 4.86
N PHE A 40 -10.14 -12.49 5.43
CA PHE A 40 -9.71 -11.45 6.36
C PHE A 40 -9.06 -12.05 7.62
N LYS A 41 -9.71 -13.03 8.25
CA LYS A 41 -9.19 -13.70 9.46
C LYS A 41 -7.85 -14.38 9.19
N ALA A 42 -7.71 -15.07 8.06
CA ALA A 42 -6.49 -15.79 7.71
C ALA A 42 -5.35 -14.88 7.26
N ALA A 43 -5.64 -13.78 6.56
CA ALA A 43 -4.63 -12.83 6.10
C ALA A 43 -4.11 -11.91 7.21
N THR A 44 -4.88 -11.68 8.27
CA THR A 44 -4.50 -10.78 9.37
C THR A 44 -3.19 -11.14 10.04
N PRO A 45 -2.92 -12.40 10.48
CA PRO A 45 -1.64 -12.73 11.10
C PRO A 45 -0.45 -12.49 10.16
N VAL A 46 -0.63 -12.73 8.85
CA VAL A 46 0.41 -12.44 7.85
C VAL A 46 0.65 -10.92 7.75
N ALA A 47 -0.42 -10.13 7.71
CA ALA A 47 -0.34 -8.67 7.68
C ALA A 47 0.33 -8.10 8.95
N VAL A 48 0.02 -8.65 10.12
CA VAL A 48 0.68 -8.26 11.38
C VAL A 48 2.17 -8.60 11.36
N ALA A 49 2.54 -9.79 10.88
CA ALA A 49 3.94 -10.18 10.75
C ALA A 49 4.69 -9.27 9.76
N GLU A 50 4.08 -8.91 8.61
CA GLU A 50 4.65 -7.95 7.67
C GLU A 50 4.81 -6.56 8.30
N LEU A 51 3.81 -6.05 9.03
CA LEU A 51 3.90 -4.77 9.74
C LEU A 51 5.01 -4.78 10.78
N ALA A 52 5.13 -5.84 11.58
CA ALA A 52 6.20 -5.99 12.56
C ALA A 52 7.58 -5.97 11.87
N PHE A 53 7.73 -6.69 10.76
CA PHE A 53 8.95 -6.70 9.97
C PHE A 53 9.27 -5.31 9.39
N LEU A 54 8.26 -4.59 8.85
CA LEU A 54 8.42 -3.24 8.32
C LEU A 54 8.84 -2.23 9.40
N CYS A 55 8.33 -2.38 10.64
CA CYS A 55 8.70 -1.53 11.77
C CYS A 55 10.11 -1.82 12.29
N TRP A 56 10.54 -3.07 12.21
CA TRP A 56 11.87 -3.48 12.72
C TRP A 56 13.02 -3.06 11.78
N ARG A 57 12.72 -2.81 10.51
CA ARG A 57 13.75 -2.44 9.52
C ARG A 57 14.18 -0.97 9.66
N PRO A 58 15.50 -0.66 9.56
CA PRO A 58 16.01 0.71 9.58
C PRO A 58 15.70 1.51 8.31
N THR A 59 15.31 0.81 7.21
CA THR A 59 14.97 1.47 5.95
C THR A 59 13.52 1.96 5.96
N PRO A 60 13.23 3.17 5.43
CA PRO A 60 11.86 3.69 5.41
C PRO A 60 10.94 2.74 4.64
N ALA A 61 9.93 2.23 5.36
CA ALA A 61 8.96 1.28 4.83
C ALA A 61 8.13 1.87 3.68
N ASN A 62 7.74 1.04 2.72
CA ASN A 62 6.81 1.44 1.68
C ASN A 62 5.43 1.72 2.30
N ARG A 63 5.00 2.98 2.28
CA ARG A 63 3.77 3.44 2.92
C ARG A 63 2.49 2.92 2.26
N LEU A 64 2.55 2.54 0.97
CA LEU A 64 1.45 1.84 0.29
C LEU A 64 1.21 0.46 0.92
N ILE A 65 2.29 -0.30 1.15
CA ILE A 65 2.23 -1.61 1.82
C ILE A 65 1.72 -1.45 3.25
N LEU A 66 2.19 -0.42 3.97
CA LEU A 66 1.72 -0.12 5.32
C LEU A 66 0.20 0.15 5.32
N GLY A 67 -0.32 0.97 4.40
CA GLY A 67 -1.74 1.24 4.28
C GLY A 67 -2.57 -0.02 3.96
N ALA A 68 -2.07 -0.88 3.05
CA ALA A 68 -2.72 -2.14 2.70
C ALA A 68 -2.78 -3.11 3.89
N ASN A 69 -1.68 -3.26 4.62
CA ASN A 69 -1.62 -4.15 5.78
C ASN A 69 -2.47 -3.63 6.95
N LEU A 70 -2.49 -2.32 7.19
CA LEU A 70 -3.41 -1.72 8.17
C LEU A 70 -4.87 -1.99 7.83
N TRP A 71 -5.24 -1.91 6.54
CA TRP A 71 -6.57 -2.25 6.07
C TRP A 71 -6.90 -3.72 6.31
N LEU A 72 -5.98 -4.66 6.03
CA LEU A 72 -6.17 -6.08 6.30
C LEU A 72 -6.32 -6.38 7.80
N VAL A 73 -5.49 -5.75 8.63
CA VAL A 73 -5.57 -5.91 10.10
C VAL A 73 -6.89 -5.37 10.63
N ALA A 74 -7.32 -4.18 10.19
CA ALA A 74 -8.60 -3.60 10.60
C ALA A 74 -9.78 -4.48 10.17
N GLY A 75 -9.77 -4.98 8.92
CA GLY A 75 -10.79 -5.90 8.40
C GLY A 75 -10.82 -7.24 9.15
N GLY A 76 -9.65 -7.81 9.48
CA GLY A 76 -9.56 -9.05 10.24
C GLY A 76 -10.00 -8.90 11.70
N LEU A 77 -9.61 -7.82 12.36
CA LEU A 77 -10.09 -7.52 13.72
C LEU A 77 -11.62 -7.34 13.73
N ALA A 78 -12.17 -6.62 12.77
CA ALA A 78 -13.61 -6.46 12.60
C ALA A 78 -14.30 -7.81 12.38
N ALA A 79 -13.68 -8.71 11.59
CA ALA A 79 -14.20 -10.05 11.33
C ALA A 79 -14.13 -10.96 12.59
N TRP A 80 -13.08 -10.85 13.43
CA TRP A 80 -12.99 -11.58 14.68
C TRP A 80 -13.95 -11.05 15.75
N MET A 81 -14.09 -9.71 15.83
CA MET A 81 -14.99 -9.05 16.78
C MET A 81 -16.45 -9.03 16.31
N GLN A 82 -16.76 -9.63 15.15
CA GLN A 82 -18.10 -9.66 14.56
C GLN A 82 -18.70 -8.25 14.38
N GLN A 83 -17.88 -7.28 14.02
CA GLN A 83 -18.30 -5.90 13.79
C GLN A 83 -18.99 -5.75 12.43
N TRP A 84 -20.28 -6.04 12.37
CA TRP A 84 -21.08 -6.10 11.15
C TRP A 84 -21.12 -4.78 10.37
N TRP A 85 -21.03 -3.64 11.06
CA TRP A 85 -21.00 -2.33 10.42
C TRP A 85 -19.77 -2.13 9.52
N TRP A 86 -18.61 -2.67 9.92
CA TRP A 86 -17.39 -2.65 9.11
C TRP A 86 -17.54 -3.52 7.86
N LEU A 87 -18.10 -4.71 8.03
CA LEU A 87 -18.33 -5.64 6.93
C LEU A 87 -19.36 -5.09 5.93
N GLN A 88 -20.41 -4.45 6.41
CA GLN A 88 -21.36 -3.71 5.56
C GLN A 88 -20.68 -2.55 4.83
N GLY A 89 -19.78 -1.82 5.48
CA GLY A 89 -18.94 -0.80 4.87
C GLY A 89 -18.09 -1.38 3.74
N TYR A 90 -17.46 -2.54 3.97
CA TYR A 90 -16.71 -3.24 2.95
C TYR A 90 -17.61 -3.70 1.79
N GLN A 91 -18.78 -4.27 2.05
CA GLN A 91 -19.74 -4.67 1.01
C GLN A 91 -20.18 -3.49 0.14
N ARG A 92 -20.30 -2.28 0.72
CA ARG A 92 -20.64 -1.06 -0.01
C ARG A 92 -19.48 -0.49 -0.83
N LEU A 93 -18.26 -0.52 -0.29
CA LEU A 93 -17.08 0.10 -0.91
C LEU A 93 -16.26 -0.89 -1.74
N GLY A 94 -16.33 -2.19 -1.41
CA GLY A 94 -15.54 -3.23 -2.07
C GLY A 94 -14.04 -2.93 -2.03
N GLU A 95 -13.38 -3.13 -3.17
CA GLU A 95 -11.95 -2.90 -3.36
C GLU A 95 -11.54 -1.43 -3.15
N ALA A 96 -12.48 -0.48 -3.28
CA ALA A 96 -12.22 0.94 -3.05
C ALA A 96 -11.79 1.24 -1.60
N SER A 97 -12.25 0.43 -0.63
CA SER A 97 -11.86 0.56 0.78
C SER A 97 -10.35 0.39 1.02
N LEU A 98 -9.68 -0.42 0.21
CA LEU A 98 -8.22 -0.58 0.23
C LEU A 98 -7.51 0.74 -0.12
N PHE A 99 -7.95 1.42 -1.19
CA PHE A 99 -7.37 2.69 -1.62
C PHE A 99 -7.70 3.84 -0.66
N MET A 100 -8.85 3.79 0.01
CA MET A 100 -9.15 4.73 1.10
C MET A 100 -8.15 4.59 2.25
N ALA A 101 -7.86 3.37 2.68
CA ALA A 101 -6.86 3.12 3.72
C ALA A 101 -5.44 3.54 3.28
N MET A 102 -5.05 3.22 2.03
CA MET A 102 -3.77 3.69 1.47
C MET A 102 -3.71 5.22 1.40
N GLY A 103 -4.78 5.88 1.00
CA GLY A 103 -4.89 7.34 0.95
C GLY A 103 -4.80 7.97 2.33
N ALA A 104 -5.51 7.43 3.32
CA ALA A 104 -5.43 7.89 4.71
C ALA A 104 -4.01 7.74 5.27
N ALA A 105 -3.37 6.58 5.11
CA ALA A 105 -1.98 6.37 5.48
C ALA A 105 -1.04 7.34 4.75
N GLY A 106 -1.31 7.60 3.47
CA GLY A 106 -0.57 8.55 2.65
C GLY A 106 -0.69 9.99 3.14
N LEU A 107 -1.89 10.45 3.48
CA LEU A 107 -2.14 11.77 4.06
C LEU A 107 -1.41 11.95 5.39
N VAL A 108 -1.61 11.03 6.33
CA VAL A 108 -0.96 11.06 7.64
C VAL A 108 0.56 11.09 7.49
N THR A 109 1.13 10.23 6.65
CA THR A 109 2.59 10.16 6.48
C THR A 109 3.15 11.35 5.71
N THR A 110 2.39 11.98 4.80
CA THR A 110 2.84 13.20 4.11
C THR A 110 2.92 14.39 5.06
N VAL A 111 1.99 14.50 6.01
CA VAL A 111 1.94 15.59 6.98
C VAL A 111 2.97 15.38 8.10
N PHE A 112 2.99 14.21 8.71
CA PHE A 112 3.74 13.96 9.94
C PHE A 112 5.13 13.32 9.74
N SER A 113 5.42 12.73 8.57
CA SER A 113 6.70 12.09 8.35
C SER A 113 7.63 12.94 7.47
N PRO A 114 8.91 13.12 7.85
CA PRO A 114 9.89 13.83 7.02
C PRO A 114 10.15 13.14 5.69
N SER A 115 10.00 11.81 5.62
CA SER A 115 10.15 11.01 4.40
C SER A 115 8.89 10.98 3.52
N GLY A 116 7.78 11.59 3.96
CA GLY A 116 6.51 11.68 3.23
C GLY A 116 5.89 10.33 2.89
N PHE A 117 4.84 10.34 2.07
CA PHE A 117 4.18 9.11 1.60
C PHE A 117 5.09 8.24 0.72
N VAL A 118 5.92 8.86 -0.11
CA VAL A 118 6.88 8.16 -1.00
C VAL A 118 7.96 7.42 -0.21
N ALA A 119 8.14 7.73 1.08
CA ALA A 119 9.19 7.18 1.94
C ALA A 119 10.61 7.38 1.33
N ALA A 120 10.90 8.58 0.82
CA ALA A 120 12.18 8.96 0.26
C ALA A 120 12.99 9.83 1.23
N THR A 121 14.31 9.68 1.21
CA THR A 121 15.24 10.57 1.89
C THR A 121 15.63 11.71 0.96
N GLY A 122 15.51 12.97 1.43
CA GLY A 122 15.84 14.14 0.63
C GLY A 122 15.25 15.44 1.19
N PRO A 123 15.42 16.57 0.51
CA PRO A 123 14.82 17.84 0.89
C PRO A 123 13.29 17.73 0.95
N ARG A 124 12.69 18.44 1.93
CA ARG A 124 11.24 18.28 2.19
C ARG A 124 10.36 18.65 0.99
N ARG A 125 10.72 19.68 0.21
CA ARG A 125 9.91 20.14 -0.94
C ARG A 125 9.72 19.04 -2.00
N PRO A 126 10.78 18.44 -2.61
CA PRO A 126 10.59 17.38 -3.59
C PRO A 126 9.93 16.11 -3.01
N VAL A 127 10.17 15.79 -1.72
CA VAL A 127 9.50 14.67 -1.04
C VAL A 127 8.00 14.92 -0.93
N VAL A 128 7.58 16.13 -0.53
CA VAL A 128 6.15 16.49 -0.42
C VAL A 128 5.49 16.49 -1.80
N MET A 129 6.13 17.08 -2.83
CA MET A 129 5.60 17.08 -4.20
C MET A 129 5.40 15.67 -4.75
N ALA A 130 6.39 14.80 -4.57
CA ALA A 130 6.28 13.39 -4.96
C ALA A 130 5.19 12.66 -4.17
N SER A 131 5.03 12.96 -2.88
CA SER A 131 3.98 12.38 -2.04
C SER A 131 2.58 12.82 -2.48
N LEU A 132 2.40 14.10 -2.84
CA LEU A 132 1.15 14.60 -3.39
C LEU A 132 0.81 13.95 -4.74
N CYS A 133 1.80 13.80 -5.61
CA CYS A 133 1.62 13.08 -6.87
C CYS A 133 1.16 11.63 -6.64
N LEU A 134 1.76 10.92 -5.68
CA LEU A 134 1.36 9.57 -5.32
C LEU A 134 -0.04 9.53 -4.68
N LEU A 135 -0.42 10.52 -3.86
CA LEU A 135 -1.76 10.65 -3.29
C LEU A 135 -2.81 10.88 -4.37
N LEU A 136 -2.53 11.74 -5.36
CA LEU A 136 -3.41 11.91 -6.52
C LEU A 136 -3.60 10.61 -7.28
N ALA A 137 -2.52 9.85 -7.49
CA ALA A 137 -2.59 8.55 -8.15
C ALA A 137 -3.43 7.53 -7.34
N VAL A 138 -3.35 7.55 -6.00
CA VAL A 138 -4.24 6.75 -5.13
C VAL A 138 -5.69 7.19 -5.29
N GLY A 139 -5.96 8.50 -5.41
CA GLY A 139 -7.30 9.03 -5.71
C GLY A 139 -7.85 8.53 -7.05
N VAL A 140 -7.01 8.51 -8.09
CA VAL A 140 -7.40 7.93 -9.39
C VAL A 140 -7.67 6.43 -9.27
N ALA A 141 -6.84 5.69 -8.53
CA ALA A 141 -7.04 4.27 -8.26
C ALA A 141 -8.35 4.01 -7.49
N LEU A 142 -8.70 4.88 -6.53
CA LEU A 142 -9.97 4.83 -5.81
C LEU A 142 -11.16 4.98 -6.76
N ILE A 143 -11.12 5.98 -7.66
CA ILE A 143 -12.17 6.19 -8.67
C ILE A 143 -12.27 4.99 -9.61
N ALA A 144 -11.13 4.45 -10.07
CA ALA A 144 -11.09 3.26 -10.90
C ALA A 144 -11.70 2.04 -10.17
N ALA A 145 -11.40 1.86 -8.88
CA ALA A 145 -11.96 0.77 -8.07
C ALA A 145 -13.48 0.87 -7.95
N ILE A 146 -14.03 2.07 -7.82
CA ILE A 146 -15.49 2.31 -7.80
C ILE A 146 -16.10 1.99 -9.17
N TYR A 147 -15.47 2.44 -10.25
CA TYR A 147 -15.98 2.27 -11.62
C TYR A 147 -15.96 0.81 -12.07
N PHE A 148 -14.86 0.08 -11.78
CA PHE A 148 -14.68 -1.33 -12.14
C PHE A 148 -15.08 -2.31 -11.03
N ARG A 149 -15.97 -1.88 -10.13
CA ARG A 149 -16.44 -2.69 -9.01
C ARG A 149 -16.91 -4.08 -9.46
N GLY A 150 -16.50 -5.13 -8.74
CA GLY A 150 -16.80 -6.52 -9.08
C GLY A 150 -15.80 -7.16 -10.05
N ASN A 151 -14.92 -6.39 -10.67
CA ASN A 151 -13.81 -6.93 -11.44
C ASN A 151 -12.49 -6.69 -10.70
N VAL A 152 -12.11 -7.61 -9.83
CA VAL A 152 -10.93 -7.51 -8.95
C VAL A 152 -9.64 -7.17 -9.72
N LYS A 153 -9.49 -7.65 -10.96
CA LYS A 153 -8.30 -7.36 -11.77
C LYS A 153 -8.16 -5.87 -12.05
N PHE A 154 -9.23 -5.22 -12.50
CA PHE A 154 -9.22 -3.78 -12.84
C PHE A 154 -9.47 -2.90 -11.62
N ALA A 155 -10.24 -3.37 -10.64
CA ALA A 155 -10.58 -2.61 -9.45
C ALA A 155 -9.45 -2.60 -8.39
N ALA A 156 -8.59 -3.64 -8.31
CA ALA A 156 -7.55 -3.73 -7.29
C ALA A 156 -6.17 -4.07 -7.87
N VAL A 157 -6.02 -5.16 -8.60
CA VAL A 157 -4.69 -5.72 -8.95
C VAL A 157 -3.89 -4.74 -9.82
N ILE A 158 -4.47 -4.27 -10.92
CA ILE A 158 -3.78 -3.34 -11.85
C ILE A 158 -3.45 -2.01 -11.16
N PRO A 159 -4.39 -1.33 -10.45
CA PRO A 159 -4.06 -0.11 -9.73
C PRO A 159 -2.97 -0.28 -8.67
N VAL A 160 -2.96 -1.36 -7.89
CA VAL A 160 -1.91 -1.63 -6.88
C VAL A 160 -0.54 -1.79 -7.54
N ILE A 161 -0.44 -2.53 -8.66
CA ILE A 161 0.81 -2.68 -9.41
C ILE A 161 1.27 -1.33 -9.94
N ALA A 162 0.37 -0.55 -10.56
CA ALA A 162 0.67 0.76 -11.12
C ALA A 162 1.15 1.74 -10.04
N LEU A 163 0.47 1.81 -8.89
CA LEU A 163 0.87 2.63 -7.74
C LEU A 163 2.24 2.24 -7.20
N SER A 164 2.50 0.95 -7.12
CA SER A 164 3.78 0.43 -6.66
C SER A 164 4.93 0.80 -7.59
N TRP A 165 4.68 0.73 -8.88
CA TRP A 165 5.65 1.13 -9.91
C TRP A 165 5.89 2.65 -9.89
N LEU A 166 4.81 3.44 -9.80
CA LEU A 166 4.88 4.89 -9.67
C LEU A 166 5.66 5.31 -8.41
N ASN A 167 5.38 4.69 -7.27
CA ASN A 167 6.13 4.97 -6.04
C ASN A 167 7.64 4.72 -6.21
N ARG A 168 8.03 3.63 -6.88
CA ARG A 168 9.45 3.36 -7.19
C ARG A 168 10.07 4.43 -8.09
N LEU A 169 9.34 4.89 -9.10
CA LEU A 169 9.81 5.97 -9.99
C LEU A 169 10.00 7.27 -9.22
N LEU A 170 9.01 7.68 -8.45
CA LEU A 170 9.05 8.90 -7.65
C LEU A 170 10.22 8.88 -6.64
N ARG A 171 10.42 7.76 -5.95
CA ARG A 171 11.59 7.58 -5.06
C ARG A 171 12.91 7.77 -5.80
N ARG A 172 13.06 7.19 -6.98
CA ARG A 172 14.29 7.33 -7.80
C ARG A 172 14.52 8.78 -8.22
N VAL A 173 13.46 9.49 -8.62
CA VAL A 173 13.55 10.90 -9.03
C VAL A 173 14.02 11.76 -7.87
N VAL A 174 13.38 11.64 -6.69
CA VAL A 174 13.76 12.40 -5.48
C VAL A 174 15.21 12.11 -5.09
N GLN A 175 15.63 10.86 -5.08
CA GLN A 175 16.99 10.47 -4.70
C GLN A 175 18.05 10.95 -5.71
N ARG A 176 17.74 11.00 -7.01
CA ARG A 176 18.65 11.55 -8.04
C ARG A 176 18.84 13.05 -7.84
N GLN A 177 17.77 13.80 -7.62
CA GLN A 177 17.87 15.25 -7.37
C GLN A 177 18.72 15.54 -6.14
N TYR A 178 18.58 14.76 -5.07
CA TYR A 178 19.39 14.94 -3.86
C TYR A 178 20.88 14.73 -4.12
N ARG A 179 21.28 13.68 -4.83
CA ARG A 179 22.69 13.39 -5.16
C ARG A 179 23.33 14.50 -5.98
N VAL A 180 22.63 15.03 -6.99
CA VAL A 180 23.14 16.14 -7.82
C VAL A 180 23.38 17.38 -6.97
N THR A 181 22.47 17.71 -6.07
CA THR A 181 22.60 18.89 -5.19
C THR A 181 23.77 18.76 -4.20
N GLU A 182 24.05 17.57 -3.67
CA GLU A 182 25.20 17.33 -2.79
C GLU A 182 26.55 17.45 -3.53
N GLN A 183 26.62 16.92 -4.76
CA GLN A 183 27.83 17.03 -5.58
C GLN A 183 28.18 18.48 -5.93
N THR A 184 27.17 19.30 -6.21
CA THR A 184 27.38 20.74 -6.51
C THR A 184 27.84 21.53 -5.29
N ARG A 185 27.40 21.14 -4.08
CA ARG A 185 27.83 21.78 -2.82
C ARG A 185 29.23 21.37 -2.37
N GLY A 186 29.70 20.18 -2.73
CA GLY A 186 31.02 19.70 -2.38
C GLY A 186 32.15 20.25 -3.24
N HIS A 187 31.83 20.97 -4.33
CA HIS A 187 32.78 21.60 -5.25
C HIS A 187 32.82 23.14 -5.14
N ALA A 188 32.00 23.72 -4.26
CA ALA A 188 31.99 25.16 -3.92
C ALA A 188 32.62 25.42 -2.56
#